data_b467173b2f1e2bb9554366139e3caf39
#
_entry.id   b467173b2f1e2bb9554366139e3caf39
#
_cell.length_a   1.000
_cell.length_b   1.000
_cell.length_c   1.000
_cell.angle_alpha   90.00
_cell.angle_beta   90.00
_cell.angle_gamma   90.00
#
_symmetry.space_group_name_H-M   'P 1'
#
loop_
_entity.id
_entity.type
_entity.pdbx_description
1 polymer ?
#
loop_
_entity_poly.entity_id
_entity_poly.type
_entity_poly.pdbx_seq_one_letter_code
_entity_poly.pdbx_strand_id
1 'polypeptide(L)'
;MLQIEILDPTETRKAANIFHRDGFTIIQNALTADQLVMAQSGADRVITQQMKQIPLDQANRGYARYSFGSQVHHPEWAQLIDNPSILPILEAFWNSSDFVCSGAGGDYSTPGAEIQPLHSDLGDFFNDSLGLVTVKDIPTPFIVVKYLMVEFTQMNGATRFVPGTHRTRTPIPTLEEEPERFKQSFICAPAGTALVRDVRCWHGGNPNISNQIRPMLGIGYFAPWYRDRRFEPLLPLQLHQTLSNRAQHLSRFLVEH
;
A
#
# COMPACT_ATOMS: atom_id res chain seq x y z
N MET A 1 12.16 19.50 1.79
CA MET A 1 11.65 18.35 1.02
C MET A 1 12.48 17.13 1.40
N LEU A 2 11.87 16.01 1.73
CA LEU A 2 12.59 14.77 2.04
C LEU A 2 13.33 14.32 0.78
N GLN A 3 14.63 14.06 0.89
CA GLN A 3 15.41 13.53 -0.23
C GLN A 3 15.14 12.01 -0.30
N ILE A 4 14.21 11.61 -1.18
CA ILE A 4 13.75 10.24 -1.33
C ILE A 4 14.42 9.65 -2.56
N GLU A 5 15.09 8.51 -2.39
CA GLU A 5 15.64 7.76 -3.51
C GLU A 5 14.55 6.91 -4.16
N ILE A 6 14.43 7.02 -5.48
CA ILE A 6 13.61 6.14 -6.30
C ILE A 6 14.56 5.10 -6.92
N LEU A 7 14.31 3.83 -6.66
CA LEU A 7 15.22 2.73 -6.98
C LEU A 7 14.74 1.94 -8.20
N ASP A 8 15.70 1.36 -8.91
CA ASP A 8 15.42 0.34 -9.92
C ASP A 8 15.02 -1.00 -9.24
N PRO A 9 14.12 -1.82 -9.84
CA PRO A 9 13.75 -3.13 -9.28
C PRO A 9 14.92 -4.08 -9.02
N THR A 10 16.05 -3.90 -9.69
CA THR A 10 17.26 -4.72 -9.51
C THR A 10 18.07 -4.34 -8.27
N GLU A 11 17.82 -3.17 -7.66
CA GLU A 11 18.55 -2.68 -6.48
C GLU A 11 18.02 -3.28 -5.16
N THR A 12 17.74 -4.58 -5.12
CA THR A 12 17.02 -5.27 -4.02
C THR A 12 17.68 -5.07 -2.66
N ARG A 13 19.02 -5.16 -2.58
CA ARG A 13 19.77 -4.97 -1.33
C ARG A 13 19.67 -3.54 -0.83
N LYS A 14 19.76 -2.56 -1.72
CA LYS A 14 19.63 -1.15 -1.35
C LYS A 14 18.20 -0.84 -0.92
N ALA A 15 17.21 -1.38 -1.61
CA ALA A 15 15.81 -1.28 -1.25
C ALA A 15 15.56 -1.84 0.17
N ALA A 16 16.14 -3.00 0.51
CA ALA A 16 16.03 -3.59 1.83
C ALA A 16 16.65 -2.71 2.92
N ASN A 17 17.83 -2.15 2.69
CA ASN A 17 18.49 -1.25 3.64
C ASN A 17 17.65 0.00 3.91
N ILE A 18 17.10 0.62 2.87
CA ILE A 18 16.22 1.80 2.99
C ILE A 18 14.93 1.43 3.71
N PHE A 19 14.29 0.33 3.32
CA PHE A 19 13.06 -0.15 3.94
C PHE A 19 13.23 -0.39 5.44
N HIS A 20 14.30 -1.06 5.86
CA HIS A 20 14.55 -1.32 7.28
C HIS A 20 14.90 -0.06 8.08
N ARG A 21 15.51 0.93 7.45
CA ARG A 21 15.81 2.24 8.06
C ARG A 21 14.55 3.12 8.16
N ASP A 22 13.80 3.24 7.07
CA ASP A 22 12.76 4.26 6.89
C ASP A 22 11.33 3.71 7.06
N GLY A 23 11.13 2.39 6.91
CA GLY A 23 9.83 1.74 6.93
C GLY A 23 9.11 1.74 5.58
N PHE A 24 9.74 2.29 4.53
CA PHE A 24 9.23 2.26 3.16
C PHE A 24 10.36 2.39 2.13
N THR A 25 10.06 2.05 0.88
CA THR A 25 10.94 2.30 -0.27
C THR A 25 10.11 2.52 -1.53
N ILE A 26 10.71 3.09 -2.57
CA ILE A 26 10.06 3.49 -3.80
C ILE A 26 10.78 2.83 -4.97
N ILE A 27 10.04 2.11 -5.80
CA ILE A 27 10.56 1.32 -6.91
C ILE A 27 9.96 1.85 -8.21
N GLN A 28 10.78 2.43 -9.07
CA GLN A 28 10.35 2.88 -10.40
C GLN A 28 10.09 1.69 -11.33
N ASN A 29 9.33 1.92 -12.40
CA ASN A 29 9.08 0.93 -13.45
C ASN A 29 8.63 -0.44 -12.88
N ALA A 30 7.87 -0.41 -11.78
CA ALA A 30 7.37 -1.61 -11.13
C ALA A 30 6.28 -2.31 -11.95
N LEU A 31 5.61 -1.60 -12.84
CA LEU A 31 4.64 -2.14 -13.80
C LEU A 31 5.15 -1.98 -15.22
N THR A 32 4.93 -2.99 -16.05
CA THR A 32 5.04 -2.85 -17.51
C THR A 32 3.93 -1.94 -18.03
N ALA A 33 4.06 -1.44 -19.27
CA ALA A 33 3.03 -0.61 -19.89
C ALA A 33 1.67 -1.34 -19.94
N ASP A 34 1.66 -2.63 -20.32
CA ASP A 34 0.43 -3.42 -20.40
C ASP A 34 -0.20 -3.66 -19.02
N GLN A 35 0.61 -3.95 -17.99
CA GLN A 35 0.14 -4.09 -16.62
C GLN A 35 -0.47 -2.78 -16.10
N LEU A 36 0.17 -1.64 -16.42
CA LEU A 36 -0.34 -0.33 -16.01
C LEU A 36 -1.70 -0.03 -16.67
N VAL A 37 -1.82 -0.24 -17.98
CA VAL A 37 -3.08 -0.04 -18.72
C VAL A 37 -4.20 -0.94 -18.18
N MET A 38 -3.89 -2.23 -17.94
CA MET A 38 -4.85 -3.16 -17.38
C MET A 38 -5.29 -2.74 -15.97
N ALA A 39 -4.35 -2.35 -15.12
CA ALA A 39 -4.63 -1.89 -13.76
C ALA A 39 -5.44 -0.57 -13.73
N GLN A 40 -5.13 0.38 -14.63
CA GLN A 40 -5.90 1.61 -14.82
C GLN A 40 -7.35 1.31 -15.23
N SER A 41 -7.55 0.40 -16.18
CA SER A 41 -8.90 -0.01 -16.62
C SER A 41 -9.73 -0.59 -15.47
N GLY A 42 -9.11 -1.44 -14.62
CA GLY A 42 -9.74 -1.96 -13.42
C GLY A 42 -10.12 -0.86 -12.43
N ALA A 43 -9.19 0.06 -12.16
CA ALA A 43 -9.42 1.20 -11.28
C ALA A 43 -10.59 2.07 -11.78
N ASP A 44 -10.60 2.44 -13.07
CA ASP A 44 -11.63 3.28 -13.67
C ASP A 44 -13.02 2.64 -13.59
N ARG A 45 -13.08 1.33 -13.79
CA ARG A 45 -14.35 0.57 -13.65
C ARG A 45 -14.89 0.67 -12.23
N VAL A 46 -14.07 0.43 -11.21
CA VAL A 46 -14.51 0.47 -9.81
C VAL A 46 -14.82 1.90 -9.37
N ILE A 47 -13.99 2.89 -9.74
CA ILE A 47 -14.21 4.31 -9.45
C ILE A 47 -15.57 4.75 -10.02
N THR A 48 -15.83 4.43 -11.31
CA THR A 48 -17.09 4.80 -11.97
C THR A 48 -18.29 4.21 -11.26
N GLN A 49 -18.19 2.98 -10.77
CA GLN A 49 -19.27 2.32 -10.04
C GLN A 49 -19.46 2.94 -8.64
N GLN A 50 -18.38 3.12 -7.89
CA GLN A 50 -18.46 3.65 -6.52
C GLN A 50 -18.95 5.10 -6.49
N MET A 51 -18.47 5.97 -7.39
CA MET A 51 -18.87 7.37 -7.42
C MET A 51 -20.35 7.58 -7.81
N LYS A 52 -20.99 6.61 -8.45
CA LYS A 52 -22.45 6.62 -8.69
C LYS A 52 -23.26 6.30 -7.43
N GLN A 53 -22.68 5.60 -6.48
CA GLN A 53 -23.39 5.06 -5.32
C GLN A 53 -23.03 5.76 -4.01
N ILE A 54 -21.82 6.28 -3.90
CA ILE A 54 -21.25 6.80 -2.65
C ILE A 54 -20.90 8.29 -2.85
N PRO A 55 -21.63 9.22 -2.23
CA PRO A 55 -21.29 10.64 -2.25
C PRO A 55 -19.94 10.95 -1.60
N LEU A 56 -19.36 12.12 -1.92
CA LEU A 56 -18.02 12.50 -1.44
C LEU A 56 -17.91 12.56 0.09
N ASP A 57 -18.95 12.99 0.76
CA ASP A 57 -19.05 13.09 2.23
C ASP A 57 -19.29 11.74 2.94
N GLN A 58 -19.67 10.71 2.19
CA GLN A 58 -19.83 9.34 2.68
C GLN A 58 -18.66 8.41 2.29
N ALA A 59 -17.61 8.97 1.69
CA ALA A 59 -16.43 8.21 1.32
C ALA A 59 -15.74 7.61 2.57
N ASN A 60 -15.36 6.34 2.48
CA ASN A 60 -14.99 5.51 3.64
C ASN A 60 -13.53 5.70 4.14
N ARG A 61 -12.80 6.67 3.59
CA ARG A 61 -11.43 7.04 3.98
C ARG A 61 -11.27 8.52 4.30
N GLY A 62 -12.36 9.22 4.58
CA GLY A 62 -12.44 10.67 4.76
C GLY A 62 -13.06 11.35 3.53
N TYR A 63 -13.38 12.64 3.64
CA TYR A 63 -14.02 13.38 2.57
C TYR A 63 -13.30 13.24 1.23
N ALA A 64 -14.03 12.83 0.21
CA ALA A 64 -13.54 12.62 -1.16
C ALA A 64 -12.38 11.60 -1.27
N ARG A 65 -12.28 10.65 -0.31
CA ARG A 65 -11.29 9.56 -0.30
C ARG A 65 -11.97 8.22 -0.15
N TYR A 66 -11.66 7.31 -1.06
CA TYR A 66 -12.33 6.02 -1.16
C TYR A 66 -11.33 4.87 -1.09
N SER A 67 -11.71 3.80 -0.41
CA SER A 67 -11.10 2.48 -0.61
C SER A 67 -11.79 1.78 -1.75
N PHE A 68 -11.03 1.09 -2.60
CA PHE A 68 -11.60 0.15 -3.57
C PHE A 68 -12.32 -1.04 -2.90
N GLY A 69 -12.03 -1.29 -1.60
CA GLY A 69 -12.41 -2.54 -0.96
C GLY A 69 -11.52 -3.70 -1.45
N SER A 70 -11.92 -4.94 -1.15
CA SER A 70 -11.24 -6.12 -1.69
C SER A 70 -11.51 -6.27 -3.18
N GLN A 71 -10.46 -6.41 -3.96
CA GLN A 71 -10.51 -6.53 -5.42
C GLN A 71 -9.75 -7.77 -5.92
N VAL A 72 -9.37 -8.67 -5.04
CA VAL A 72 -8.57 -9.87 -5.38
C VAL A 72 -9.29 -10.80 -6.37
N HIS A 73 -10.61 -10.69 -6.45
CA HIS A 73 -11.46 -11.45 -7.38
C HIS A 73 -11.46 -10.90 -8.82
N HIS A 74 -10.71 -9.83 -9.08
CA HIS A 74 -10.57 -9.26 -10.41
C HIS A 74 -9.17 -9.50 -11.00
N PRO A 75 -9.06 -9.94 -12.27
CA PRO A 75 -7.77 -10.24 -12.90
C PRO A 75 -6.82 -9.05 -12.94
N GLU A 76 -7.32 -7.81 -12.99
CA GLU A 76 -6.52 -6.59 -12.99
C GLU A 76 -5.69 -6.42 -11.72
N TRP A 77 -6.17 -6.94 -10.59
CA TRP A 77 -5.44 -6.98 -9.33
C TRP A 77 -4.68 -8.30 -9.16
N ALA A 78 -5.31 -9.42 -9.51
CA ALA A 78 -4.74 -10.75 -9.32
C ALA A 78 -3.40 -10.92 -10.06
N GLN A 79 -3.23 -10.33 -11.26
CA GLN A 79 -1.98 -10.33 -12.01
C GLN A 79 -0.79 -9.68 -11.29
N LEU A 80 -1.04 -8.86 -10.26
CA LEU A 80 -0.01 -8.14 -9.52
C LEU A 80 0.50 -8.92 -8.30
N ILE A 81 -0.10 -10.08 -7.98
CA ILE A 81 0.24 -10.88 -6.79
C ILE A 81 1.68 -11.37 -6.84
N ASP A 82 2.19 -11.75 -8.02
CA ASP A 82 3.54 -12.24 -8.22
C ASP A 82 4.38 -11.35 -9.13
N ASN A 83 4.17 -10.04 -9.05
CA ASN A 83 4.89 -9.06 -9.86
C ASN A 83 6.41 -9.27 -9.76
N PRO A 84 7.11 -9.58 -10.88
CA PRO A 84 8.53 -9.94 -10.88
C PRO A 84 9.45 -8.78 -10.50
N SER A 85 9.00 -7.53 -10.66
CA SER A 85 9.74 -6.34 -10.23
C SER A 85 9.70 -6.14 -8.70
N ILE A 86 8.78 -6.79 -7.99
CA ILE A 86 8.53 -6.57 -6.56
C ILE A 86 8.89 -7.79 -5.70
N LEU A 87 8.62 -9.01 -6.15
CA LEU A 87 8.87 -10.18 -5.31
C LEU A 87 10.32 -10.31 -4.82
N PRO A 88 11.37 -10.11 -5.64
CA PRO A 88 12.76 -10.17 -5.16
C PRO A 88 13.07 -9.13 -4.07
N ILE A 89 12.39 -7.99 -4.09
CA ILE A 89 12.51 -6.93 -3.10
C ILE A 89 11.88 -7.36 -1.77
N LEU A 90 10.68 -7.95 -1.82
CA LEU A 90 10.01 -8.50 -0.63
C LEU A 90 10.81 -9.66 -0.02
N GLU A 91 11.37 -10.53 -0.86
CA GLU A 91 12.27 -11.61 -0.44
C GLU A 91 13.50 -11.07 0.29
N ALA A 92 14.09 -9.97 -0.21
CA ALA A 92 15.20 -9.30 0.47
C ALA A 92 14.79 -8.66 1.81
N PHE A 93 13.56 -8.14 1.93
CA PHE A 93 13.07 -7.53 3.18
C PHE A 93 12.88 -8.56 4.30
N TRP A 94 12.35 -9.72 3.98
CA TRP A 94 12.14 -10.79 4.96
C TRP A 94 13.29 -11.81 5.02
N ASN A 95 14.26 -11.70 4.11
CA ASN A 95 15.29 -12.73 3.89
C ASN A 95 14.66 -14.13 3.75
N SER A 96 13.53 -14.21 3.05
CA SER A 96 12.72 -15.41 2.88
C SER A 96 11.79 -15.26 1.70
N SER A 97 11.56 -16.34 0.98
CA SER A 97 10.50 -16.45 -0.04
C SER A 97 9.17 -16.97 0.53
N ASP A 98 9.14 -17.34 1.81
CA ASP A 98 7.94 -17.86 2.47
C ASP A 98 7.12 -16.72 3.10
N PHE A 99 6.40 -16.00 2.26
CA PHE A 99 5.38 -15.03 2.64
C PHE A 99 4.11 -15.29 1.84
N VAL A 100 3.01 -14.63 2.18
CA VAL A 100 1.73 -14.86 1.51
C VAL A 100 1.04 -13.55 1.16
N CYS A 101 0.30 -13.55 0.07
CA CYS A 101 -0.61 -12.46 -0.27
C CYS A 101 -1.73 -12.40 0.77
N SER A 102 -1.97 -11.21 1.32
CA SER A 102 -3.05 -10.97 2.28
C SER A 102 -4.34 -10.45 1.60
N GLY A 103 -4.25 -10.04 0.34
CA GLY A 103 -5.36 -9.50 -0.41
C GLY A 103 -4.92 -8.40 -1.38
N ALA A 104 -5.87 -7.91 -2.14
CA ALA A 104 -5.69 -6.87 -3.14
C ALA A 104 -6.80 -5.83 -3.04
N GLY A 105 -6.48 -4.57 -3.30
CA GLY A 105 -7.43 -3.47 -3.21
C GLY A 105 -6.75 -2.15 -3.55
N GLY A 106 -6.78 -1.21 -2.63
CA GLY A 106 -6.16 0.10 -2.81
C GLY A 106 -7.11 1.22 -2.44
N ASP A 107 -6.79 2.41 -2.90
CA ASP A 107 -7.59 3.59 -2.63
C ASP A 107 -7.41 4.68 -3.71
N TYR A 108 -8.32 5.65 -3.72
CA TYR A 108 -8.22 6.81 -4.56
C TYR A 108 -8.73 8.06 -3.86
N SER A 109 -8.22 9.21 -4.26
CA SER A 109 -8.75 10.52 -3.89
C SER A 109 -9.30 11.24 -5.11
N THR A 110 -10.44 11.90 -4.93
CA THR A 110 -11.03 12.77 -5.96
C THR A 110 -10.59 14.23 -5.72
N PRO A 111 -10.80 15.13 -6.69
CA PRO A 111 -10.66 16.57 -6.47
C PRO A 111 -11.41 17.02 -5.22
N GLY A 112 -10.79 17.89 -4.42
CA GLY A 112 -11.35 18.41 -3.17
C GLY A 112 -11.08 17.54 -1.94
N ALA A 113 -10.41 16.40 -2.08
CA ALA A 113 -10.02 15.59 -0.92
C ALA A 113 -9.09 16.38 0.02
N GLU A 114 -9.44 16.41 1.29
CA GLU A 114 -8.70 17.13 2.33
C GLU A 114 -7.46 16.37 2.80
N ILE A 115 -6.61 17.01 3.62
CA ILE A 115 -5.47 16.36 4.24
C ILE A 115 -5.93 15.26 5.19
N GLN A 116 -5.34 14.10 5.09
CA GLN A 116 -5.59 12.99 6.00
C GLN A 116 -4.67 13.10 7.23
N PRO A 117 -5.15 12.90 8.47
CA PRO A 117 -4.25 12.76 9.61
C PRO A 117 -3.21 11.66 9.38
N LEU A 118 -2.02 11.81 9.94
CA LEU A 118 -1.05 10.72 9.98
C LEU A 118 -1.63 9.53 10.72
N HIS A 119 -1.42 8.34 10.19
CA HIS A 119 -1.87 7.09 10.81
C HIS A 119 -0.92 5.94 10.51
N SER A 120 -1.09 4.88 11.26
CA SER A 120 -0.52 3.55 11.05
C SER A 120 -1.68 2.60 10.77
N ASP A 121 -1.54 1.72 9.77
CA ASP A 121 -2.62 0.74 9.46
C ASP A 121 -2.66 -0.43 10.43
N LEU A 122 -1.63 -0.58 11.28
CA LEU A 122 -1.54 -1.63 12.27
C LEU A 122 -1.33 -1.04 13.66
N GLY A 123 -2.34 -1.18 14.51
CA GLY A 123 -2.25 -0.90 15.93
C GLY A 123 -1.55 -2.01 16.70
N ASP A 124 -1.30 -1.78 17.99
CA ASP A 124 -0.76 -2.81 18.86
C ASP A 124 -1.82 -3.89 19.15
N PHE A 125 -1.44 -5.13 19.02
CA PHE A 125 -2.29 -6.30 19.23
C PHE A 125 -1.76 -7.26 20.31
N PHE A 126 -0.61 -6.96 20.93
CA PHE A 126 -0.04 -7.82 21.96
C PHE A 126 -0.76 -7.72 23.30
N ASN A 127 -1.35 -6.56 23.60
CA ASN A 127 -2.01 -6.30 24.88
C ASN A 127 -1.12 -6.67 26.10
N ASP A 128 0.20 -6.43 25.97
CA ASP A 128 1.15 -6.68 27.05
C ASP A 128 0.89 -5.70 28.21
N SER A 129 0.42 -6.23 29.34
CA SER A 129 0.10 -5.44 30.54
C SER A 129 1.31 -4.73 31.16
N LEU A 130 2.52 -5.21 30.87
CA LEU A 130 3.78 -4.59 31.32
C LEU A 130 4.31 -3.56 30.32
N GLY A 131 3.75 -3.49 29.11
CA GLY A 131 4.18 -2.57 28.07
C GLY A 131 5.60 -2.85 27.53
N LEU A 132 6.16 -4.03 27.78
CA LEU A 132 7.51 -4.40 27.39
C LEU A 132 7.59 -4.76 25.90
N VAL A 133 6.54 -5.42 25.37
CA VAL A 133 6.46 -5.86 24.00
C VAL A 133 5.26 -5.20 23.30
N THR A 134 5.51 -4.60 22.15
CA THR A 134 4.50 -4.02 21.28
C THR A 134 4.70 -4.47 19.84
N VAL A 135 3.77 -4.16 18.97
CA VAL A 135 3.92 -4.39 17.53
C VAL A 135 5.16 -3.73 16.93
N LYS A 136 5.77 -2.75 17.64
CA LYS A 136 6.99 -2.04 17.21
C LYS A 136 8.27 -2.85 17.41
N ASP A 137 8.24 -3.86 18.27
CA ASP A 137 9.41 -4.65 18.65
C ASP A 137 9.63 -5.87 17.76
N ILE A 138 8.61 -6.32 17.05
CA ILE A 138 8.66 -7.49 16.17
C ILE A 138 9.20 -7.14 14.77
N PRO A 139 9.74 -8.11 14.01
CA PRO A 139 10.01 -7.96 12.58
C PRO A 139 8.78 -7.47 11.82
N THR A 140 8.96 -6.97 10.59
CA THR A 140 7.86 -6.49 9.75
C THR A 140 6.79 -7.58 9.56
N PRO A 141 5.57 -7.41 10.11
CA PRO A 141 4.54 -8.43 10.02
C PRO A 141 3.77 -8.37 8.71
N PHE A 142 3.62 -7.17 8.16
CA PHE A 142 2.76 -6.89 7.03
C PHE A 142 3.31 -5.75 6.19
N ILE A 143 3.40 -5.99 4.88
CA ILE A 143 3.83 -5.03 3.87
C ILE A 143 2.68 -4.76 2.92
N VAL A 144 2.50 -3.50 2.55
CA VAL A 144 1.61 -3.09 1.46
C VAL A 144 2.43 -2.49 0.33
N VAL A 145 2.20 -3.00 -0.87
CA VAL A 145 2.72 -2.47 -2.13
C VAL A 145 1.61 -1.66 -2.78
N LYS A 146 1.83 -0.36 -2.99
CA LYS A 146 0.91 0.53 -3.70
C LYS A 146 1.48 0.89 -5.05
N TYR A 147 0.77 0.56 -6.12
CA TYR A 147 1.13 0.91 -7.49
C TYR A 147 0.41 2.18 -7.90
N LEU A 148 1.17 3.16 -8.40
CA LEU A 148 0.65 4.46 -8.83
C LEU A 148 0.04 4.35 -10.21
N MET A 149 -1.26 4.63 -10.33
CA MET A 149 -1.97 4.56 -11.62
C MET A 149 -1.82 5.84 -12.45
N VAL A 150 -1.44 6.93 -11.82
CA VAL A 150 -1.12 8.22 -12.43
C VAL A 150 0.18 8.73 -11.82
N GLU A 151 0.79 9.74 -12.43
CA GLU A 151 1.87 10.48 -11.79
C GLU A 151 1.38 11.09 -10.47
N PHE A 152 2.11 10.87 -9.38
CA PHE A 152 1.84 11.51 -8.10
C PHE A 152 2.58 12.83 -8.02
N THR A 153 1.83 13.88 -7.74
CA THR A 153 2.32 15.26 -7.61
C THR A 153 1.81 15.88 -6.32
N GLN A 154 2.40 16.98 -5.92
CA GLN A 154 1.90 17.77 -4.81
C GLN A 154 0.43 18.18 -5.02
N MET A 155 0.07 18.52 -6.26
CA MET A 155 -1.27 19.03 -6.61
C MET A 155 -2.36 17.96 -6.50
N ASN A 156 -2.07 16.69 -6.87
CA ASN A 156 -3.08 15.63 -6.81
C ASN A 156 -3.06 14.84 -5.48
N GLY A 157 -2.41 15.39 -4.46
CA GLY A 157 -2.44 14.84 -3.12
C GLY A 157 -1.57 13.61 -2.92
N ALA A 158 -0.33 13.66 -3.44
CA ALA A 158 0.68 12.63 -3.20
C ALA A 158 0.76 12.26 -1.71
N THR A 159 0.87 10.97 -1.42
CA THR A 159 0.94 10.45 -0.06
C THR A 159 2.25 10.88 0.62
N ARG A 160 2.15 11.36 1.86
CA ARG A 160 3.30 11.64 2.70
C ARG A 160 3.63 10.44 3.61
N PHE A 161 4.92 10.29 3.90
CA PHE A 161 5.45 9.25 4.78
C PHE A 161 6.44 9.87 5.75
N VAL A 162 6.46 9.38 6.99
CA VAL A 162 7.43 9.84 8.00
C VAL A 162 8.45 8.72 8.25
N PRO A 163 9.70 8.88 7.77
CA PRO A 163 10.72 7.83 7.86
C PRO A 163 11.00 7.39 9.30
N GLY A 164 11.28 6.10 9.48
CA GLY A 164 11.67 5.51 10.77
C GLY A 164 10.53 5.27 11.76
N THR A 165 9.31 5.70 11.44
CA THR A 165 8.18 5.64 12.38
C THR A 165 7.56 4.26 12.54
N HIS A 166 7.88 3.32 11.67
CA HIS A 166 7.42 1.93 11.78
C HIS A 166 7.91 1.23 13.06
N ARG A 167 9.00 1.73 13.66
CA ARG A 167 9.59 1.22 14.90
C ARG A 167 9.45 2.16 16.10
N THR A 168 8.95 3.38 15.89
CA THR A 168 8.82 4.35 16.98
C THR A 168 7.67 4.01 17.92
N ARG A 169 7.89 4.20 19.23
CA ARG A 169 6.86 4.14 20.26
C ARG A 169 6.25 5.52 20.55
N THR A 170 6.76 6.57 19.94
CA THR A 170 6.20 7.91 20.06
C THR A 170 4.76 7.91 19.54
N PRO A 171 3.81 8.58 20.20
CA PRO A 171 2.46 8.75 19.69
C PRO A 171 2.43 9.47 18.35
N ILE A 172 1.46 9.13 17.52
CA ILE A 172 1.22 9.83 16.25
C ILE A 172 0.67 11.22 16.60
N PRO A 173 1.28 12.31 16.08
CA PRO A 173 0.77 13.65 16.35
C PRO A 173 -0.58 13.88 15.66
N THR A 174 -1.42 14.72 16.26
CA THR A 174 -2.63 15.25 15.60
C THR A 174 -2.26 16.18 14.44
N LEU A 175 -3.21 16.55 13.60
CA LEU A 175 -2.94 17.48 12.48
C LEU A 175 -2.42 18.85 12.97
N GLU A 176 -2.87 19.30 14.13
CA GLU A 176 -2.46 20.57 14.76
C GLU A 176 -1.03 20.49 15.30
N GLU A 177 -0.65 19.33 15.83
CA GLU A 177 0.68 19.07 16.39
C GLU A 177 1.70 18.62 15.35
N GLU A 178 1.23 18.22 14.14
CA GLU A 178 2.07 17.67 13.09
C GLU A 178 3.11 18.70 12.62
N PRO A 179 4.42 18.40 12.76
CA PRO A 179 5.46 19.29 12.28
C PRO A 179 5.34 19.55 10.78
N GLU A 180 5.56 20.79 10.34
CA GLU A 180 5.47 21.18 8.93
C GLU A 180 6.34 20.31 8.01
N ARG A 181 7.50 19.86 8.47
CA ARG A 181 8.37 18.92 7.73
C ARG A 181 7.69 17.60 7.40
N PHE A 182 6.72 17.13 8.22
CA PHE A 182 5.97 15.91 7.94
C PHE A 182 4.91 16.15 6.87
N LYS A 183 4.25 17.31 6.88
CA LYS A 183 3.30 17.71 5.84
C LYS A 183 3.98 17.82 4.47
N GLN A 184 5.28 18.13 4.46
CA GLN A 184 6.10 18.25 3.25
C GLN A 184 6.84 16.97 2.86
N SER A 185 6.64 15.84 3.56
CA SER A 185 7.30 14.56 3.28
C SER A 185 6.58 13.71 2.22
N PHE A 186 5.84 14.34 1.31
CA PHE A 186 5.11 13.66 0.25
C PHE A 186 6.03 13.13 -0.86
N ILE A 187 5.57 12.06 -1.50
CA ILE A 187 6.31 11.34 -2.53
C ILE A 187 5.71 11.63 -3.90
N CYS A 188 6.46 12.37 -4.74
CA CYS A 188 6.15 12.53 -6.15
C CYS A 188 6.89 11.46 -6.96
N ALA A 189 6.17 10.75 -7.83
CA ALA A 189 6.75 9.71 -8.67
C ALA A 189 5.86 9.44 -9.89
N PRO A 190 6.43 8.95 -11.01
CA PRO A 190 5.67 8.62 -12.21
C PRO A 190 4.65 7.50 -12.01
N ALA A 191 3.65 7.41 -12.89
CA ALA A 191 2.79 6.24 -13.00
C ALA A 191 3.62 4.96 -13.22
N GLY A 192 3.13 3.82 -12.72
CA GLY A 192 3.85 2.54 -12.77
C GLY A 192 4.91 2.37 -11.68
N THR A 193 5.15 3.37 -10.84
CA THR A 193 6.00 3.27 -9.65
C THR A 193 5.27 2.50 -8.54
N ALA A 194 6.00 1.73 -7.73
CA ALA A 194 5.50 1.09 -6.53
C ALA A 194 6.04 1.79 -5.27
N LEU A 195 5.14 2.07 -4.34
CA LEU A 195 5.43 2.47 -2.96
C LEU A 195 5.30 1.23 -2.08
N VAL A 196 6.40 0.74 -1.54
CA VAL A 196 6.44 -0.47 -0.70
C VAL A 196 6.66 -0.05 0.73
N ARG A 197 5.73 -0.36 1.63
CA ARG A 197 5.80 0.09 3.02
C ARG A 197 5.44 -0.97 4.05
N ASP A 198 6.10 -0.89 5.20
CA ASP A 198 5.62 -1.48 6.45
C ASP A 198 4.36 -0.74 6.89
N VAL A 199 3.29 -1.48 7.18
CA VAL A 199 1.98 -0.89 7.54
C VAL A 199 2.02 -0.06 8.82
N ARG A 200 3.06 -0.22 9.64
CA ARG A 200 3.29 0.58 10.86
C ARG A 200 3.88 1.96 10.59
N CYS A 201 4.46 2.18 9.40
CA CYS A 201 5.03 3.48 9.02
C CYS A 201 3.92 4.53 8.95
N TRP A 202 4.13 5.67 9.61
CA TRP A 202 3.16 6.76 9.59
C TRP A 202 3.07 7.37 8.22
N HIS A 203 1.83 7.52 7.76
CA HIS A 203 1.54 8.08 6.45
C HIS A 203 0.17 8.75 6.43
N GLY A 204 -0.09 9.49 5.38
CA GLY A 204 -1.37 10.15 5.15
C GLY A 204 -1.43 10.79 3.76
N GLY A 205 -2.62 10.92 3.20
CA GLY A 205 -2.83 11.62 1.93
C GLY A 205 -2.75 13.12 2.13
N ASN A 206 -2.10 13.83 1.20
CA ASN A 206 -2.18 15.28 1.10
C ASN A 206 -3.48 15.71 0.40
N PRO A 207 -3.87 16.99 0.48
CA PRO A 207 -5.03 17.50 -0.25
C PRO A 207 -4.91 17.27 -1.75
N ASN A 208 -5.98 16.80 -2.38
CA ASN A 208 -6.06 16.76 -3.85
C ASN A 208 -6.71 18.07 -4.35
N ILE A 209 -5.87 19.02 -4.70
CA ILE A 209 -6.29 20.34 -5.22
C ILE A 209 -6.24 20.41 -6.76
N SER A 210 -5.98 19.27 -7.41
CA SER A 210 -6.04 19.14 -8.86
C SER A 210 -7.47 18.85 -9.34
N ASN A 211 -7.63 18.77 -10.65
CA ASN A 211 -8.87 18.33 -11.29
C ASN A 211 -8.87 16.82 -11.64
N GLN A 212 -7.91 16.05 -11.12
CA GLN A 212 -7.71 14.64 -11.45
C GLN A 212 -8.02 13.72 -10.27
N ILE A 213 -8.61 12.57 -10.56
CA ILE A 213 -8.68 11.47 -9.60
C ILE A 213 -7.29 10.83 -9.51
N ARG A 214 -6.86 10.51 -8.29
CA ARG A 214 -5.55 9.92 -8.01
C ARG A 214 -5.71 8.50 -7.43
N PRO A 215 -5.81 7.48 -8.29
CA PRO A 215 -5.90 6.09 -7.87
C PRO A 215 -4.53 5.46 -7.61
N MET A 216 -4.49 4.51 -6.66
CA MET A 216 -3.38 3.59 -6.45
C MET A 216 -3.91 2.20 -6.08
N LEU A 217 -3.52 1.20 -6.86
CA LEU A 217 -3.83 -0.19 -6.53
C LEU A 217 -2.92 -0.69 -5.42
N GLY A 218 -3.40 -1.64 -4.62
CA GLY A 218 -2.64 -2.18 -3.52
C GLY A 218 -2.67 -3.70 -3.46
N ILE A 219 -1.50 -4.31 -3.21
CA ILE A 219 -1.37 -5.73 -2.86
C ILE A 219 -0.73 -5.78 -1.48
N GLY A 220 -1.33 -6.57 -0.58
CA GLY A 220 -0.80 -6.80 0.74
C GLY A 220 -0.06 -8.14 0.84
N TYR A 221 0.98 -8.19 1.69
CA TYR A 221 1.72 -9.42 1.95
C TYR A 221 2.00 -9.57 3.44
N PHE A 222 1.70 -10.74 3.98
CA PHE A 222 2.01 -11.13 5.35
C PHE A 222 3.32 -11.90 5.45
N ALA A 223 4.09 -11.62 6.49
CA ALA A 223 5.15 -12.51 6.92
C ALA A 223 4.60 -13.92 7.21
N PRO A 224 5.39 -15.01 7.09
CA PRO A 224 4.89 -16.38 7.20
C PRO A 224 4.25 -16.70 8.56
N TRP A 225 4.66 -15.98 9.61
CA TRP A 225 4.18 -16.15 10.99
C TRP A 225 3.02 -15.21 11.37
N TYR A 226 2.62 -14.26 10.50
CA TYR A 226 1.55 -13.29 10.78
C TYR A 226 0.29 -13.61 9.98
N ARG A 227 -0.87 -13.43 10.61
CA ARG A 227 -2.20 -13.45 9.97
C ARG A 227 -3.10 -12.44 10.66
N ASP A 228 -3.90 -11.76 9.86
CA ASP A 228 -4.92 -10.84 10.34
C ASP A 228 -6.30 -11.39 9.96
N ARG A 229 -7.16 -11.57 10.97
CA ARG A 229 -8.51 -12.13 10.79
C ARG A 229 -9.46 -11.25 9.98
N ARG A 230 -9.10 -9.98 9.76
CA ARG A 230 -9.89 -9.05 8.94
C ARG A 230 -9.80 -9.33 7.45
N PHE A 231 -8.86 -10.16 7.01
CA PHE A 231 -8.66 -10.51 5.61
C PHE A 231 -9.38 -11.83 5.31
N GLU A 232 -10.42 -11.73 4.47
CA GLU A 232 -11.28 -12.85 4.10
C GLU A 232 -10.83 -13.49 2.78
N PRO A 233 -11.06 -14.81 2.60
CA PRO A 233 -10.84 -15.48 1.33
C PRO A 233 -11.92 -15.04 0.32
N LEU A 234 -11.51 -14.26 -0.68
CA LEU A 234 -12.38 -13.67 -1.71
C LEU A 234 -11.84 -13.90 -3.12
N LEU A 235 -10.85 -14.78 -3.29
CA LEU A 235 -10.28 -15.13 -4.59
C LEU A 235 -11.02 -16.33 -5.17
N PRO A 236 -11.79 -16.18 -6.26
CA PRO A 236 -12.50 -17.29 -6.86
C PRO A 236 -11.54 -18.39 -7.32
N LEU A 237 -11.88 -19.65 -7.05
CA LEU A 237 -11.05 -20.80 -7.41
C LEU A 237 -10.70 -20.82 -8.90
N GLN A 238 -11.65 -20.46 -9.78
CA GLN A 238 -11.44 -20.43 -11.22
C GLN A 238 -10.36 -19.42 -11.60
N LEU A 239 -10.38 -18.22 -11.01
CA LEU A 239 -9.35 -17.21 -11.24
C LEU A 239 -8.00 -17.67 -10.68
N HIS A 240 -7.97 -18.21 -9.45
CA HIS A 240 -6.76 -18.74 -8.85
C HIS A 240 -6.06 -19.78 -9.74
N GLN A 241 -6.83 -20.70 -10.36
CA GLN A 241 -6.29 -21.72 -11.25
C GLN A 241 -5.65 -21.16 -12.54
N THR A 242 -5.97 -19.94 -12.94
CA THR A 242 -5.35 -19.28 -14.11
C THR A 242 -4.05 -18.55 -13.78
N LEU A 243 -3.75 -18.36 -12.51
CA LEU A 243 -2.54 -17.65 -12.07
C LEU A 243 -1.29 -18.53 -12.24
N SER A 244 -0.12 -17.90 -12.22
CA SER A 244 1.15 -18.63 -12.19
C SER A 244 1.26 -19.52 -10.93
N ASN A 245 2.11 -20.53 -10.95
CA ASN A 245 2.36 -21.39 -9.79
C ASN A 245 2.82 -20.58 -8.57
N ARG A 246 3.59 -19.49 -8.79
CA ARG A 246 4.04 -18.60 -7.70
C ARG A 246 2.87 -17.79 -7.13
N ALA A 247 2.05 -17.21 -7.99
CA ALA A 247 0.87 -16.47 -7.55
C ALA A 247 -0.14 -17.37 -6.82
N GLN A 248 -0.36 -18.60 -7.31
CA GLN A 248 -1.20 -19.59 -6.62
C GLN A 248 -0.67 -19.92 -5.22
N HIS A 249 0.65 -20.15 -5.10
CA HIS A 249 1.26 -20.40 -3.79
C HIS A 249 1.13 -19.19 -2.85
N LEU A 250 1.37 -17.99 -3.34
CA LEU A 250 1.25 -16.76 -2.54
C LEU A 250 -0.18 -16.52 -2.08
N SER A 251 -1.18 -16.77 -2.93
CA SER A 251 -2.60 -16.48 -2.66
C SER A 251 -3.41 -17.66 -2.10
N ARG A 252 -2.75 -18.78 -1.73
CA ARG A 252 -3.40 -20.03 -1.29
C ARG A 252 -4.39 -19.88 -0.12
N PHE A 253 -4.25 -18.85 0.69
CA PHE A 253 -5.18 -18.58 1.81
C PHE A 253 -6.29 -17.58 1.47
N LEU A 254 -6.33 -17.11 0.24
CA LEU A 254 -7.36 -16.18 -0.24
C LEU A 254 -8.44 -16.86 -1.07
N VAL A 255 -8.26 -18.15 -1.38
CA VAL A 255 -9.20 -18.91 -2.24
C VAL A 255 -10.50 -19.16 -1.48
N GLU A 256 -11.61 -18.84 -2.12
CA GLU A 256 -12.95 -19.18 -1.62
C GLU A 256 -13.13 -20.70 -1.54
N HIS A 257 -13.78 -21.18 -0.47
CA HIS A 257 -14.06 -22.59 -0.20
C HIS A 257 -15.52 -22.92 -0.51
#